data_e6e1d3454263a336b7015746bb8bdc2a
#
_entry.id   e6e1d3454263a336b7015746bb8bdc2a
#
_cell.length_a   1.000
_cell.length_b   1.000
_cell.length_c   1.000
_cell.angle_alpha   90.00
_cell.angle_beta   90.00
_cell.angle_gamma   90.00
#
_symmetry.space_group_name_H-M   'P 1'
#
loop_
_entity.id
_entity.type
_entity.pdbx_description
1 polymer ?
#
loop_
_entity_poly.entity_id
_entity_poly.type
_entity_poly.pdbx_seq_one_letter_code
_entity_poly.pdbx_strand_id
1 'polypeptide(L)' 'MLLEAMQALPARDRAVLHLYYYEGYQTAEIAALTGLREGSVRSRLTRARARLRQVLRGEDE' A
#
# COMPACT_ATOMS: atom_id res chain seq x y z
N MET A 1 5.64 13.85 6.00
CA MET A 1 5.66 13.67 4.54
C MET A 1 5.13 12.30 4.16
N LEU A 2 5.89 11.23 4.43
CA LEU A 2 5.42 9.90 4.07
C LEU A 2 4.14 9.52 4.81
N LEU A 3 4.07 9.84 6.08
CA LEU A 3 2.89 9.52 6.88
C LEU A 3 1.65 10.22 6.33
N GLU A 4 1.80 11.50 5.98
CA GLU A 4 0.69 12.25 5.40
C GLU A 4 0.28 11.68 4.05
N ALA A 5 1.27 11.30 3.24
CA ALA A 5 0.98 10.71 1.94
C ALA A 5 0.21 9.40 2.10
N MET A 6 0.59 8.59 3.08
CA MET A 6 -0.10 7.32 3.33
C MET A 6 -1.54 7.53 3.77
N GLN A 7 -1.82 8.62 4.47
CA GLN A 7 -3.19 8.90 4.91
C GLN A 7 -4.11 9.24 3.75
N ALA A 8 -3.56 9.58 2.60
CA ALA A 8 -4.36 9.81 1.41
C ALA A 8 -4.85 8.52 0.76
N LEU A 9 -4.35 7.37 1.22
CA LEU A 9 -4.70 6.08 0.66
C LEU A 9 -5.90 5.47 1.37
N PRO A 10 -6.68 4.63 0.68
CA PRO A 10 -7.69 3.83 1.37
C PRO A 10 -7.07 2.98 2.46
N ALA A 11 -7.85 2.70 3.50
CA ALA A 11 -7.34 2.00 4.67
C ALA A 11 -6.70 0.65 4.32
N ARG A 12 -7.31 -0.09 3.40
CA ARG A 12 -6.76 -1.39 3.01
C ARG A 12 -5.43 -1.28 2.30
N ASP A 13 -5.29 -0.25 1.47
CA ASP A 13 -4.02 -0.03 0.77
C ASP A 13 -2.93 0.35 1.76
N ARG A 14 -3.27 1.16 2.75
CA ARG A 14 -2.31 1.50 3.81
C ARG A 14 -1.88 0.27 4.58
N ALA A 15 -2.83 -0.58 4.91
CA ALA A 15 -2.52 -1.80 5.66
C ALA A 15 -1.57 -2.70 4.89
N VAL A 16 -1.82 -2.87 3.60
CA VAL A 16 -0.97 -3.71 2.75
C VAL A 16 0.43 -3.11 2.64
N LEU A 17 0.51 -1.78 2.44
CA LEU A 17 1.80 -1.12 2.40
C LEU A 17 2.58 -1.28 3.70
N HIS A 18 1.90 -1.11 4.83
CA HIS A 18 2.52 -1.24 6.14
C HIS A 18 3.10 -2.64 6.33
N LEU A 19 2.31 -3.65 6.01
CA LEU A 19 2.76 -5.03 6.16
C LEU A 19 3.94 -5.34 5.27
N TYR A 20 3.95 -4.78 4.07
CA TYR A 20 5.02 -5.06 3.12
C TYR A 20 6.30 -4.31 3.48
N TYR A 21 6.21 -3.02 3.73
CA TYR A 21 7.39 -2.18 3.90
C TYR A 21 7.89 -2.08 5.33
N TYR A 22 7.00 -2.04 6.29
CA TYR A 22 7.41 -1.93 7.69
C TYR A 22 7.60 -3.27 8.36
N GLU A 23 6.70 -4.20 8.11
CA GLU A 23 6.76 -5.50 8.76
C GLU A 23 7.57 -6.50 7.97
N GLY A 24 7.81 -6.26 6.69
CA GLY A 24 8.64 -7.12 5.88
C GLY A 24 7.99 -8.39 5.39
N TYR A 25 6.66 -8.45 5.42
CA TYR A 25 5.95 -9.63 4.92
C TYR A 25 5.95 -9.67 3.41
N GLN A 26 5.99 -10.87 2.85
CA GLN A 26 5.86 -11.08 1.42
C GLN A 26 4.38 -11.07 1.03
N THR A 27 4.13 -10.92 -0.27
CA THR A 27 2.76 -10.79 -0.75
C THR A 27 1.89 -11.98 -0.40
N ALA A 28 2.44 -13.19 -0.45
CA ALA A 28 1.68 -14.38 -0.07
C ALA A 28 1.30 -14.36 1.40
N GLU A 29 2.21 -13.88 2.24
CA GLU A 29 1.96 -13.77 3.68
C GLU A 29 0.89 -12.71 3.97
N ILE A 30 0.98 -11.59 3.26
CA ILE A 30 -0.02 -10.53 3.41
C ILE A 30 -1.39 -11.03 2.99
N ALA A 31 -1.46 -11.79 1.92
CA ALA A 31 -2.71 -12.38 1.47
C ALA A 31 -3.32 -13.24 2.57
N ALA A 32 -2.50 -14.06 3.21
CA ALA A 32 -2.97 -14.92 4.29
C ALA A 32 -3.46 -14.11 5.49
N LEU A 33 -2.73 -13.03 5.83
CA LEU A 33 -3.08 -12.21 6.99
C LEU A 33 -4.33 -11.37 6.75
N THR A 34 -4.54 -10.92 5.53
CA THR A 34 -5.63 -10.00 5.23
C THR A 34 -6.87 -10.67 4.67
N GLY A 35 -6.76 -11.94 4.27
CA GLY A 35 -7.85 -12.63 3.61
C GLY A 35 -8.01 -12.25 2.14
N LEU A 36 -7.09 -11.47 1.61
CA LEU A 36 -7.11 -11.10 0.20
C LEU A 36 -6.40 -12.16 -0.63
N ARG A 37 -6.69 -12.19 -1.92
CA ARG A 37 -5.92 -13.01 -2.85
C ARG A 37 -4.58 -12.35 -3.10
N GLU A 38 -3.56 -13.14 -3.38
CA GLU A 38 -2.23 -12.59 -3.60
C GLU A 38 -2.19 -11.61 -4.76
N GLY A 39 -2.94 -11.89 -5.83
CA GLY A 39 -3.05 -10.95 -6.94
C GLY A 39 -3.62 -9.61 -6.52
N SER A 40 -4.60 -9.63 -5.61
CA SER A 40 -5.17 -8.41 -5.07
C SER A 40 -4.14 -7.63 -4.24
N VAL A 41 -3.33 -8.35 -3.48
CA VAL A 41 -2.27 -7.70 -2.69
C VAL A 41 -1.30 -6.99 -3.62
N ARG A 42 -0.87 -7.66 -4.70
CA ARG A 42 0.05 -7.04 -5.65
C ARG A 42 -0.56 -5.84 -6.33
N SER A 43 -1.83 -5.93 -6.71
CA SER A 43 -2.52 -4.80 -7.34
C SER A 43 -2.61 -3.62 -6.41
N ARG A 44 -2.92 -3.87 -5.14
CA ARG A 44 -2.99 -2.79 -4.15
C ARG A 44 -1.63 -2.14 -3.93
N LEU A 45 -0.57 -2.95 -3.87
CA LEU A 45 0.78 -2.41 -3.73
C LEU A 45 1.14 -1.52 -4.92
N THR A 46 0.83 -1.98 -6.13
CA THR A 46 1.13 -1.21 -7.34
C THR A 46 0.41 0.13 -7.35
N ARG A 47 -0.90 0.09 -7.06
CA ARG A 47 -1.69 1.32 -7.05
C ARG A 47 -1.28 2.26 -5.92
N ALA A 48 -1.00 1.67 -4.75
CA ALA A 48 -0.62 2.49 -3.60
C ALA A 48 0.72 3.18 -3.84
N ARG A 49 1.68 2.47 -4.45
CA ARG A 49 2.96 3.08 -4.78
C ARG A 49 2.80 4.23 -5.78
N ALA A 50 1.97 4.01 -6.79
CA ALA A 50 1.72 5.04 -7.79
C ALA A 50 1.08 6.26 -7.14
N ARG A 51 0.11 6.03 -6.26
CA ARG A 51 -0.56 7.11 -5.55
C ARG A 51 0.40 7.89 -4.66
N LEU A 52 1.23 7.16 -3.91
CA LEU A 52 2.22 7.81 -3.06
C LEU A 52 3.18 8.64 -3.87
N ARG A 53 3.61 8.13 -5.02
CA ARG A 53 4.52 8.87 -5.87
C ARG A 53 3.90 10.19 -6.32
N GLN A 54 2.62 10.15 -6.70
CA GLN A 54 1.92 11.36 -7.10
C GLN A 54 1.82 12.37 -5.96
N VAL A 55 1.46 11.89 -4.78
CA VAL A 55 1.30 12.76 -3.61
C VAL A 55 2.64 13.39 -3.24
N LEU A 56 3.70 12.58 -3.20
CA LEU A 56 5.02 13.08 -2.82
C LEU A 56 5.59 14.06 -3.83
N ARG A 57 5.16 13.95 -5.10
CA ARG A 57 5.58 14.90 -6.13
C ARG A 57 4.74 16.17 -6.11
N GLY A 58 3.65 16.18 -5.38
CA GLY A 58 2.74 17.30 -5.39
C GLY A 58 1.86 17.37 -6.62
N GLU A 59 1.70 16.25 -7.33
CA GLU A 59 0.89 16.21 -8.55
C GLU A 59 -0.58 15.97 -8.26
N ASP A 60 -0.89 15.61 -7.03
CA ASP A 60 -2.24 15.25 -6.64
C ASP A 60 -2.91 16.48 -6.02
N GLU A 61 -3.70 17.15 -6.78
CA GLU A 61 -4.37 18.36 -6.30
C GLU A 61 -5.83 18.12 -5.97
#